data_6e6aae866162ee9fcf318aea107cb46e
#
_entry.id   6e6aae866162ee9fcf318aea107cb46e
#
_cell.length_a   1.000
_cell.length_b   1.000
_cell.length_c   1.000
_cell.angle_alpha   90.00
_cell.angle_beta   90.00
_cell.angle_gamma   90.00
#
_symmetry.space_group_name_H-M   'P 1'
#
loop_
_entity.id
_entity.type
_entity.pdbx_description
1 polymer ?
#
loop_
_entity_poly.entity_id
_entity_poly.type
_entity_poly.pdbx_seq_one_letter_code
_entity_poly.pdbx_strand_id
1 'polypeptide(L)'
;MDNQSRKDLLEILADLEHRQWAHWTRYMLDNYTPENVERWRRQVQTEYKDLSEPEKDSDRTWASTVLFHIDEYEREKKRKKKDE
;
A
#
# COMPACT_ATOMS: atom_id res chain seq x y z
N MET A 1 18.62 11.19 -1.76
CA MET A 1 18.37 10.51 -0.47
C MET A 1 19.59 9.67 -0.12
N ASP A 2 20.13 9.83 1.08
CA ASP A 2 21.29 9.06 1.52
C ASP A 2 20.91 7.63 1.90
N ASN A 3 21.93 6.80 2.21
CA ASN A 3 21.70 5.39 2.49
C ASN A 3 20.89 5.17 3.77
N GLN A 4 21.12 5.97 4.81
CA GLN A 4 20.38 5.83 6.06
C GLN A 4 18.91 6.25 5.87
N SER A 5 18.67 7.33 5.15
CA SER A 5 17.32 7.79 4.84
C SER A 5 16.55 6.75 4.04
N ARG A 6 17.21 6.11 3.08
CA ARG A 6 16.58 5.05 2.30
C ARG A 6 16.22 3.85 3.15
N LYS A 7 17.07 3.47 4.11
CA LYS A 7 16.79 2.37 5.02
C LYS A 7 15.60 2.71 5.92
N ASP A 8 15.56 3.92 6.44
CA ASP A 8 14.46 4.36 7.30
C ASP A 8 13.13 4.35 6.54
N LEU A 9 13.13 4.86 5.32
CA LEU A 9 11.93 4.87 4.49
C LEU A 9 11.51 3.45 4.11
N LEU A 10 12.49 2.60 3.82
CA LEU A 10 12.21 1.19 3.51
C LEU A 10 11.46 0.51 4.67
N GLU A 11 11.90 0.75 5.91
CA GLU A 11 11.23 0.17 7.07
C GLU A 11 9.81 0.71 7.24
N ILE A 12 9.60 2.00 7.00
CA ILE A 12 8.27 2.61 7.06
C ILE A 12 7.36 1.96 6.03
N LEU A 13 7.84 1.82 4.80
CA LEU A 13 7.04 1.23 3.72
C LEU A 13 6.84 -0.27 3.92
N ALA A 14 7.82 -0.96 4.51
CA ALA A 14 7.68 -2.38 4.82
C ALA A 14 6.59 -2.61 5.87
N ASP A 15 6.51 -1.75 6.88
CA ASP A 15 5.44 -1.80 7.88
C ASP A 15 4.08 -1.59 7.22
N LEU A 16 4.00 -0.62 6.31
CA LEU A 16 2.77 -0.36 5.57
C LEU A 16 2.38 -1.56 4.70
N GLU A 17 3.35 -2.17 4.06
CA GLU A 17 3.12 -3.36 3.24
C GLU A 17 2.54 -4.49 4.08
N HIS A 18 3.07 -4.69 5.29
CA HIS A 18 2.54 -5.70 6.20
C HIS A 18 1.10 -5.39 6.61
N ARG A 19 0.80 -4.12 6.90
CA ARG A 19 -0.56 -3.69 7.26
C ARG A 19 -1.54 -3.95 6.12
N GLN A 20 -1.12 -3.68 4.89
CA GLN A 20 -1.94 -3.93 3.71
C GLN A 20 -2.20 -5.42 3.56
N TRP A 21 -1.16 -6.23 3.68
CA TRP A 21 -1.30 -7.68 3.60
C TRP A 21 -2.25 -8.21 4.68
N ALA A 22 -2.09 -7.74 5.91
CA ALA A 22 -2.93 -8.18 7.02
C ALA A 22 -4.40 -7.78 6.82
N HIS A 23 -4.64 -6.57 6.33
CA HIS A 23 -5.99 -6.07 6.04
C HIS A 23 -6.70 -6.96 5.01
N TRP A 24 -6.06 -7.21 3.89
CA TRP A 24 -6.66 -7.99 2.81
C TRP A 24 -6.78 -9.46 3.18
N THR A 25 -5.80 -10.00 3.88
CA THR A 25 -5.83 -11.40 4.31
C THR A 25 -6.96 -11.64 5.30
N ARG A 26 -7.14 -10.72 6.25
CA ARG A 26 -8.24 -10.81 7.20
C ARG A 26 -9.59 -10.76 6.48
N TYR A 27 -9.75 -9.82 5.56
CA TYR A 27 -10.98 -9.74 4.77
C TYR A 27 -11.24 -11.03 4.02
N MET A 28 -10.20 -11.58 3.40
CA MET A 28 -10.31 -12.82 2.64
C MET A 28 -10.73 -13.99 3.53
N LEU A 29 -10.10 -14.12 4.69
CA LEU A 29 -10.43 -15.21 5.63
C LEU A 29 -11.86 -15.09 6.17
N ASP A 30 -12.33 -13.86 6.40
CA ASP A 30 -13.67 -13.62 6.91
C ASP A 30 -14.75 -13.74 5.83
N ASN A 31 -14.38 -13.70 4.57
CA ASN A 31 -15.31 -13.70 3.45
C ASN A 31 -15.01 -14.82 2.44
N TYR A 32 -14.50 -15.92 2.92
CA TYR A 32 -14.10 -17.04 2.08
C TYR A 32 -15.34 -17.83 1.64
N THR A 33 -15.84 -17.53 0.45
CA THR A 33 -16.97 -18.20 -0.17
C THR A 33 -16.58 -18.62 -1.58
N PRO A 34 -17.24 -19.64 -2.16
CA PRO A 34 -16.95 -20.02 -3.55
C PRO A 34 -17.07 -18.86 -4.54
N GLU A 35 -18.08 -18.02 -4.36
CA GLU A 35 -18.30 -16.85 -5.24
C GLU A 35 -17.16 -15.84 -5.14
N ASN A 36 -16.69 -15.58 -3.93
CA ASN A 36 -15.59 -14.65 -3.72
C ASN A 36 -14.27 -15.22 -4.25
N VAL A 37 -14.03 -16.50 -4.03
CA VAL A 37 -12.82 -17.15 -4.55
C VAL A 37 -12.78 -17.04 -6.07
N GLU A 38 -13.90 -17.29 -6.75
CA GLU A 38 -13.99 -17.19 -8.21
C GLU A 38 -13.70 -15.76 -8.67
N ARG A 39 -14.26 -14.76 -7.99
CA ARG A 39 -14.00 -13.35 -8.29
C ARG A 39 -12.53 -13.01 -8.12
N TRP A 40 -11.91 -13.48 -7.04
CA TRP A 40 -10.50 -13.22 -6.78
C TRP A 40 -9.59 -13.89 -7.80
N ARG A 41 -9.94 -15.13 -8.24
CA ARG A 41 -9.19 -15.81 -9.29
C ARG A 41 -9.18 -15.00 -10.58
N ARG A 42 -10.34 -14.44 -10.94
CA ARG A 42 -10.46 -13.57 -12.12
C ARG A 42 -9.63 -12.30 -11.93
N GLN A 43 -9.74 -11.69 -10.77
CA GLN A 43 -9.05 -10.44 -10.45
C GLN A 43 -7.52 -10.61 -10.52
N VAL A 44 -7.02 -11.73 -10.00
CA VAL A 44 -5.58 -12.04 -10.02
C VAL A 44 -5.06 -12.13 -11.46
N GLN A 45 -5.89 -12.57 -12.39
CA GLN A 45 -5.50 -12.73 -13.79
C GLN A 45 -5.73 -11.46 -14.62
N THR A 46 -6.28 -10.42 -14.02
CA THR A 46 -6.63 -9.19 -14.71
C THR A 46 -5.58 -8.12 -14.43
N GLU A 47 -5.08 -7.46 -15.50
CA GLU A 47 -4.14 -6.36 -15.32
C GLU A 47 -4.87 -5.15 -14.73
N TYR A 48 -4.14 -4.30 -14.01
CA TYR A 48 -4.71 -3.12 -13.35
C TYR A 48 -5.56 -2.28 -14.31
N LYS A 49 -5.05 -2.03 -15.50
CA LYS A 49 -5.74 -1.18 -16.48
C LYS A 49 -7.12 -1.72 -16.86
N ASP A 50 -7.33 -3.03 -16.72
CA ASP A 50 -8.56 -3.71 -17.10
C ASP A 50 -9.48 -4.01 -15.91
N LEU A 51 -9.08 -3.61 -14.70
CA LEU A 51 -9.92 -3.74 -13.53
C LEU A 51 -11.11 -2.77 -13.60
N SER A 52 -12.15 -3.09 -12.83
CA SER A 52 -13.28 -2.16 -12.68
C SER A 52 -12.83 -0.92 -11.91
N GLU A 53 -13.55 0.18 -12.03
CA GLU A 53 -13.19 1.41 -11.31
C GLU A 53 -13.19 1.21 -9.79
N PRO A 54 -14.18 0.52 -9.18
CA PRO A 54 -14.12 0.26 -7.74
C PRO A 54 -12.88 -0.55 -7.32
N GLU A 55 -12.46 -1.51 -8.14
CA GLU A 55 -11.26 -2.31 -7.87
C GLU A 55 -10.00 -1.43 -7.97
N LYS A 56 -9.94 -0.56 -8.99
CA LYS A 56 -8.85 0.40 -9.13
C LYS A 56 -8.80 1.37 -7.95
N ASP A 57 -9.96 1.84 -7.49
CA ASP A 57 -10.03 2.78 -6.38
C ASP A 57 -9.51 2.17 -5.08
N SER A 58 -9.74 0.88 -4.88
CA SER A 58 -9.18 0.16 -3.74
C SER A 58 -7.65 0.20 -3.77
N ASP A 59 -7.07 -0.07 -4.93
CA ASP A 59 -5.62 -0.02 -5.11
C ASP A 59 -5.10 1.41 -4.96
N ARG A 60 -5.83 2.39 -5.50
CA ARG A 60 -5.45 3.80 -5.42
C ARG A 60 -5.41 4.29 -3.97
N THR A 61 -6.31 3.80 -3.13
CA THR A 61 -6.32 4.17 -1.71
C THR A 61 -5.01 3.78 -1.04
N TRP A 62 -4.52 2.56 -1.27
CA TRP A 62 -3.25 2.13 -0.69
C TRP A 62 -2.07 2.86 -1.31
N ALA A 63 -2.11 3.12 -2.61
CA ALA A 63 -1.07 3.89 -3.28
C ALA A 63 -1.00 5.32 -2.72
N SER A 64 -2.15 5.93 -2.45
CA SER A 64 -2.22 7.26 -1.83
C SER A 64 -1.60 7.25 -0.44
N THR A 65 -1.80 6.16 0.32
CA THR A 65 -1.21 6.02 1.64
C THR A 65 0.31 5.95 1.55
N VAL A 66 0.83 5.26 0.53
CA VAL A 66 2.28 5.22 0.28
C VAL A 66 2.80 6.63 0.02
N LEU A 67 2.13 7.39 -0.86
CA LEU A 67 2.52 8.76 -1.17
C LEU A 67 2.50 9.64 0.08
N PHE A 68 1.48 9.48 0.92
CA PHE A 68 1.38 10.22 2.17
C PHE A 68 2.61 9.97 3.06
N HIS A 69 3.01 8.73 3.21
CA HIS A 69 4.18 8.39 4.04
C HIS A 69 5.47 8.96 3.46
N ILE A 70 5.61 8.94 2.13
CA ILE A 70 6.78 9.52 1.46
C ILE A 70 6.81 11.02 1.71
N ASP A 71 5.67 11.70 1.54
CA ASP A 71 5.57 13.14 1.74
C ASP A 71 5.88 13.53 3.19
N GLU A 72 5.36 12.77 4.14
CA GLU A 72 5.64 13.02 5.56
C GLU A 72 7.12 12.84 5.88
N TYR A 73 7.73 11.79 5.33
CA TYR A 73 9.14 11.54 5.53
C TYR A 73 9.99 12.69 4.98
N GLU A 74 9.68 13.15 3.78
CA GLU A 74 10.39 14.28 3.16
C GLU A 74 10.21 15.57 3.96
N ARG A 75 9.01 15.79 4.48
CA ARG A 75 8.72 16.96 5.30
C ARG A 75 9.52 16.93 6.61
N GLU A 76 9.58 15.81 7.28
CA GLU A 76 10.35 15.64 8.51
C GLU A 76 11.83 15.87 8.26
N LYS A 77 12.35 15.36 7.16
CA LYS A 77 13.74 15.54 6.78
C LYS A 77 14.08 17.00 6.57
N LYS A 78 13.21 17.74 5.88
CA LYS A 78 13.38 19.17 5.65
C LYS A 78 13.34 19.96 6.96
N ARG A 79 12.43 19.60 7.87
CA ARG A 79 12.31 20.26 9.17
C ARG A 79 13.56 20.06 10.00
N LYS A 80 14.11 18.85 10.03
CA LYS A 80 15.35 18.55 10.76
C LYS A 80 16.52 19.36 10.23
N LYS A 81 16.62 19.51 8.91
CA LYS A 81 17.67 20.33 8.29
C LYS A 81 17.59 21.79 8.70
N LYS A 82 16.38 22.33 8.85
CA LYS A 82 16.18 23.73 9.25
C LYS A 82 16.59 23.98 10.69
N ASP A 83 16.45 23.00 11.56
CA ASP A 83 16.74 23.11 12.98
C ASP A 83 18.25 22.93 13.28
N GLU A 84 19.01 22.49 12.30
CA GLU A 84 20.47 22.40 12.42
C GLU A 84 21.11 23.72 11.97
#